data_2330d26d020664c41bbce15fa6052083
#
_entry.id   2330d26d020664c41bbce15fa6052083
#
_cell.length_a   1.000
_cell.length_b   1.000
_cell.length_c   1.000
_cell.angle_alpha   90.00
_cell.angle_beta   90.00
_cell.angle_gamma   90.00
#
_symmetry.space_group_name_H-M   'P 1'
#
loop_
_entity.id
_entity.type
_entity.pdbx_description
1 polymer ?
#
loop_
_entity_poly.entity_id
_entity_poly.type
_entity_poly.pdbx_seq_one_letter_code
_entity_poly.pdbx_strand_id
1 'polypeptide(L)'
;MSKYSDFWFDNRRTSLVDDLLSDDKPVKKGKDHIALAGHKRAIGNFVRIVSGQNIPVKFPSRGDSFTDGKSVTIGATINERNFDYVVGLALHEGSHIAYSDFNAFGDARNLSKIREFELTHYKMEFFRGMINYIEDRRVDNIVFRGSPGYKGYYHSLYNKYFNGK
;
A
#
# COMPACT_ATOMS: atom_id res chain seq x y z
N MET A 1 -15.04 -2.58 10.30
CA MET A 1 -14.55 -2.39 8.92
C MET A 1 -13.19 -3.05 8.81
N SER A 2 -13.06 -4.16 8.11
CA SER A 2 -11.79 -4.89 7.98
C SER A 2 -10.95 -4.24 6.90
N LYS A 3 -9.74 -3.85 7.25
CA LYS A 3 -8.71 -3.34 6.36
C LYS A 3 -8.15 -4.52 5.56
N TYR A 4 -8.15 -4.44 4.26
CA TYR A 4 -7.80 -5.56 3.36
C TYR A 4 -6.31 -5.71 3.07
N SER A 5 -5.45 -4.78 3.53
CA SER A 5 -4.02 -4.78 3.24
C SER A 5 -3.14 -4.68 4.49
N ASP A 6 -3.54 -5.32 5.61
CA ASP A 6 -2.79 -5.25 6.87
C ASP A 6 -1.44 -6.00 6.84
N PHE A 7 -1.10 -6.69 5.73
CA PHE A 7 0.16 -7.43 5.63
C PHE A 7 1.39 -6.51 5.64
N TRP A 8 1.29 -5.32 5.08
CA TRP A 8 2.38 -4.35 5.01
C TRP A 8 2.67 -3.65 6.35
N PHE A 9 1.89 -3.90 7.39
CA PHE A 9 1.79 -3.02 8.57
C PHE A 9 2.07 -3.63 9.92
N ASP A 10 2.47 -4.89 10.02
CA ASP A 10 2.86 -5.46 11.33
C ASP A 10 4.31 -5.07 11.71
N ASN A 11 4.72 -3.85 11.36
CA ASN A 11 6.02 -3.35 11.76
C ASN A 11 5.91 -2.08 12.61
N ARG A 12 5.45 -2.23 13.86
CA ARG A 12 5.46 -1.16 14.89
C ARG A 12 6.86 -0.58 15.17
N ARG A 13 7.90 -1.03 14.44
CA ARG A 13 9.27 -0.56 14.57
C ARG A 13 9.65 0.56 13.61
N THR A 14 8.86 0.86 12.58
CA THR A 14 9.24 1.87 11.57
C THR A 14 8.99 3.30 12.02
N SER A 15 8.09 3.56 12.98
CA SER A 15 7.80 4.93 13.43
C SER A 15 8.94 5.57 14.22
N LEU A 16 9.79 4.78 14.91
CA LEU A 16 10.90 5.29 15.70
C LEU A 16 12.15 5.56 14.85
N VAL A 17 12.31 4.89 13.71
CA VAL A 17 13.46 5.06 12.83
C VAL A 17 13.29 6.28 11.91
N ASP A 18 12.07 6.58 11.48
CA ASP A 18 11.78 7.78 10.68
C ASP A 18 11.97 9.07 11.50
N ASP A 19 11.70 9.06 12.80
CA ASP A 19 11.94 10.20 13.70
C ASP A 19 13.43 10.42 14.01
N LEU A 20 14.26 9.37 13.97
CA LEU A 20 15.70 9.45 14.26
C LEU A 20 16.57 9.87 13.05
N LEU A 21 16.00 9.79 11.83
CA LEU A 21 16.70 10.17 10.59
C LEU A 21 16.28 11.53 10.05
N SER A 22 15.48 12.30 10.79
CA SER A 22 15.14 13.68 10.44
C SER A 22 16.31 14.59 10.77
N ASP A 23 17.24 14.76 9.84
CA ASP A 23 18.23 15.82 9.85
C ASP A 23 17.51 17.18 9.85
N ASP A 24 17.46 17.83 11.01
CA ASP A 24 16.93 19.18 11.22
C ASP A 24 17.77 20.23 10.50
N LYS A 25 17.53 20.39 9.19
CA LYS A 25 17.92 21.61 8.47
C LYS A 25 16.71 22.53 8.35
N PRO A 26 16.84 23.84 8.68
CA PRO A 26 15.72 24.78 8.59
C PRO A 26 15.25 24.89 7.13
N VAL A 27 14.13 24.30 6.86
CA VAL A 27 13.54 24.17 5.53
C VAL A 27 12.81 25.46 5.17
N LYS A 28 12.99 25.94 3.94
CA LYS A 28 12.26 27.10 3.37
C LYS A 28 10.81 26.70 3.11
N LYS A 29 9.94 26.85 4.12
CA LYS A 29 8.57 26.32 4.20
C LYS A 29 7.69 26.49 2.94
N GLY A 30 7.85 27.52 2.13
CA GLY A 30 7.00 27.76 0.96
C GLY A 30 7.28 26.84 -0.23
N LYS A 31 8.56 26.55 -0.51
CA LYS A 31 8.94 25.67 -1.64
C LYS A 31 8.57 24.21 -1.42
N ASP A 32 8.57 23.76 -0.17
CA ASP A 32 8.24 22.37 0.17
C ASP A 32 6.77 22.05 -0.01
N HIS A 33 5.86 22.98 0.27
CA HIS A 33 4.44 22.76 0.04
C HIS A 33 4.09 22.59 -1.44
N ILE A 34 4.78 23.32 -2.32
CA ILE A 34 4.60 23.21 -3.78
C ILE A 34 5.16 21.86 -4.26
N ALA A 35 6.35 21.48 -3.80
CA ALA A 35 6.95 20.19 -4.13
C ALA A 35 6.06 19.03 -3.63
N LEU A 36 5.59 19.11 -2.40
CA LEU A 36 4.67 18.11 -1.82
C LEU A 36 3.37 18.00 -2.61
N ALA A 37 2.78 19.12 -3.03
CA ALA A 37 1.59 19.11 -3.87
C ALA A 37 1.85 18.46 -5.23
N GLY A 38 3.03 18.71 -5.82
CA GLY A 38 3.50 18.07 -7.04
C GLY A 38 3.63 16.55 -6.89
N HIS A 39 4.28 16.10 -5.81
CA HIS A 39 4.42 14.68 -5.50
C HIS A 39 3.06 13.99 -5.31
N LYS A 40 2.15 14.58 -4.53
CA LYS A 40 0.80 14.03 -4.34
C LYS A 40 0.03 13.90 -5.66
N ARG A 41 0.15 14.90 -6.53
CA ARG A 41 -0.47 14.86 -7.87
C ARG A 41 0.12 13.73 -8.73
N ALA A 42 1.45 13.59 -8.74
CA ALA A 42 2.13 12.53 -9.47
C ALA A 42 1.69 11.14 -8.98
N ILE A 43 1.66 10.92 -7.67
CA ILE A 43 1.19 9.67 -7.04
C ILE A 43 -0.26 9.38 -7.45
N GLY A 44 -1.15 10.38 -7.38
CA GLY A 44 -2.54 10.23 -7.82
C GLY A 44 -2.66 9.85 -9.30
N ASN A 45 -1.77 10.38 -10.16
CA ASN A 45 -1.73 9.98 -11.57
C ASN A 45 -1.26 8.54 -11.76
N PHE A 46 -0.28 8.06 -11.00
CA PHE A 46 0.14 6.65 -11.04
C PHE A 46 -1.01 5.72 -10.65
N VAL A 47 -1.73 6.03 -9.57
CA VAL A 47 -2.92 5.27 -9.18
C VAL A 47 -3.96 5.23 -10.30
N ARG A 48 -4.25 6.37 -10.93
CA ARG A 48 -5.20 6.45 -12.05
C ARG A 48 -4.77 5.60 -13.23
N ILE A 49 -3.50 5.66 -13.60
CA ILE A 49 -2.96 4.92 -14.73
C ILE A 49 -3.05 3.41 -14.49
N VAL A 50 -2.62 2.95 -13.31
CA VAL A 50 -2.59 1.51 -13.01
C VAL A 50 -3.99 0.94 -12.76
N SER A 51 -4.88 1.69 -12.12
CA SER A 51 -6.27 1.24 -11.88
C SER A 51 -7.17 1.37 -13.10
N GLY A 52 -6.80 2.20 -14.09
CA GLY A 52 -7.66 2.55 -15.20
C GLY A 52 -8.88 3.41 -14.82
N GLN A 53 -8.93 3.91 -13.57
CA GLN A 53 -10.09 4.59 -13.00
C GLN A 53 -9.70 5.91 -12.35
N ASN A 54 -10.62 6.89 -12.38
CA ASN A 54 -10.44 8.16 -11.69
C ASN A 54 -10.98 8.06 -10.26
N ILE A 55 -10.20 7.47 -9.37
CA ILE A 55 -10.56 7.23 -7.99
C ILE A 55 -9.89 8.25 -7.05
N PRO A 56 -10.49 8.54 -5.89
CA PRO A 56 -9.89 9.40 -4.88
C PRO A 56 -8.63 8.79 -4.28
N VAL A 57 -7.56 9.60 -4.17
CA VAL A 57 -6.36 9.22 -3.44
C VAL A 57 -6.21 10.14 -2.22
N LYS A 58 -6.15 9.55 -1.04
CA LYS A 58 -6.07 10.23 0.26
C LYS A 58 -4.67 10.14 0.81
N PHE A 59 -4.19 11.20 1.44
CA PHE A 59 -2.85 11.31 2.02
C PHE A 59 -2.94 11.75 3.48
N PRO A 60 -3.33 10.87 4.40
CA PRO A 60 -3.30 11.20 5.82
C PRO A 60 -1.87 11.41 6.29
N SER A 61 -1.68 12.21 7.35
CA SER A 61 -0.36 12.50 7.91
C SER A 61 0.29 11.29 8.58
N ARG A 62 -0.52 10.32 9.02
CA ARG A 62 -0.10 9.07 9.67
C ARG A 62 -1.11 7.97 9.37
N GLY A 63 -0.67 6.75 9.51
CA GLY A 63 -1.51 5.56 9.36
C GLY A 63 -1.05 4.66 8.21
N ASP A 64 -1.87 3.66 7.96
CA ASP A 64 -1.57 2.62 6.98
C ASP A 64 -1.94 3.06 5.56
N SER A 65 -1.32 2.44 4.58
CA SER A 65 -1.76 2.51 3.18
C SER A 65 -2.64 1.32 2.87
N PHE A 66 -3.73 1.58 2.16
CA PHE A 66 -4.70 0.53 1.81
C PHE A 66 -5.65 1.01 0.72
N THR A 67 -6.33 0.07 0.11
CA THR A 67 -7.50 0.35 -0.74
C THR A 67 -8.74 -0.37 -0.24
N ASP A 68 -9.90 0.26 -0.46
CA ASP A 68 -11.22 -0.30 -0.20
C ASP A 68 -11.97 -0.67 -1.51
N GLY A 69 -11.26 -0.66 -2.65
CA GLY A 69 -11.82 -0.85 -3.97
C GLY A 69 -12.48 0.40 -4.57
N LYS A 70 -12.62 1.48 -3.81
CA LYS A 70 -13.25 2.75 -4.24
C LYS A 70 -12.34 3.95 -4.04
N SER A 71 -11.37 3.85 -3.18
CA SER A 71 -10.36 4.88 -2.92
C SER A 71 -9.04 4.24 -2.53
N VAL A 72 -7.94 4.95 -2.72
CA VAL A 72 -6.62 4.58 -2.22
C VAL A 72 -6.23 5.55 -1.11
N THR A 73 -5.74 5.01 -0.01
CA THR A 73 -5.17 5.77 1.10
C THR A 73 -3.67 5.49 1.16
N ILE A 74 -2.84 6.53 1.13
CA ILE A 74 -1.38 6.45 1.23
C ILE A 74 -0.96 7.11 2.54
N GLY A 75 -0.69 6.31 3.56
CA GLY A 75 -0.32 6.74 4.91
C GLY A 75 1.17 6.97 5.11
N ALA A 76 1.95 7.08 4.02
CA ALA A 76 3.38 7.29 4.07
C ALA A 76 3.75 8.77 4.01
N THR A 77 4.84 9.14 4.68
CA THR A 77 5.46 10.47 4.53
C THR A 77 5.99 10.63 3.11
N ILE A 78 5.66 11.74 2.46
CA ILE A 78 6.04 12.03 1.08
C ILE A 78 7.12 13.10 1.08
N ASN A 79 8.30 12.74 0.59
CA ASN A 79 9.42 13.64 0.32
C ASN A 79 10.28 13.08 -0.81
N GLU A 80 11.28 13.81 -1.27
CA GLU A 80 12.15 13.38 -2.38
C GLU A 80 12.84 12.03 -2.13
N ARG A 81 13.30 11.77 -0.89
CA ARG A 81 14.00 10.53 -0.53
C ARG A 81 13.07 9.31 -0.55
N ASN A 82 11.80 9.54 -0.29
CA ASN A 82 10.80 8.49 -0.11
C ASN A 82 9.91 8.30 -1.34
N PHE A 83 10.06 9.16 -2.35
CA PHE A 83 9.12 9.25 -3.47
C PHE A 83 8.95 7.90 -4.19
N ASP A 84 10.03 7.24 -4.53
CA ASP A 84 9.98 6.00 -5.33
C ASP A 84 9.23 4.87 -4.61
N TYR A 85 9.50 4.64 -3.32
CA TYR A 85 8.76 3.60 -2.60
C TYR A 85 7.30 3.99 -2.36
N VAL A 86 6.99 5.27 -2.20
CA VAL A 86 5.61 5.74 -2.08
C VAL A 86 4.86 5.59 -3.40
N VAL A 87 5.51 5.82 -4.53
CA VAL A 87 4.96 5.49 -5.86
C VAL A 87 4.74 3.98 -5.98
N GLY A 88 5.71 3.16 -5.56
CA GLY A 88 5.56 1.70 -5.52
C GLY A 88 4.35 1.25 -4.71
N LEU A 89 4.15 1.85 -3.53
CA LEU A 89 2.99 1.60 -2.68
C LEU A 89 1.68 2.01 -3.34
N ALA A 90 1.65 3.18 -3.98
CA ALA A 90 0.47 3.66 -4.71
C ALA A 90 0.12 2.81 -5.93
N LEU A 91 1.13 2.33 -6.65
CA LEU A 91 0.96 1.39 -7.75
C LEU A 91 0.39 0.06 -7.25
N HIS A 92 0.90 -0.46 -6.13
CA HIS A 92 0.41 -1.68 -5.50
C HIS A 92 -1.07 -1.55 -5.11
N GLU A 93 -1.42 -0.54 -4.32
CA GLU A 93 -2.81 -0.30 -3.89
C GLU A 93 -3.76 -0.01 -5.07
N GLY A 94 -3.28 0.75 -6.05
CA GLY A 94 -4.05 1.04 -7.27
C GLY A 94 -4.27 -0.21 -8.14
N SER A 95 -3.31 -1.13 -8.13
CA SER A 95 -3.40 -2.39 -8.88
C SER A 95 -4.45 -3.34 -8.30
N HIS A 96 -4.64 -3.35 -6.99
CA HIS A 96 -5.73 -4.10 -6.37
C HIS A 96 -7.09 -3.66 -6.89
N ILE A 97 -7.30 -2.37 -7.17
CA ILE A 97 -8.56 -1.88 -7.75
C ILE A 97 -8.81 -2.47 -9.14
N ALA A 98 -7.75 -2.61 -9.93
CA ALA A 98 -7.85 -3.15 -11.29
C ALA A 98 -7.99 -4.69 -11.33
N TYR A 99 -7.37 -5.39 -10.38
CA TYR A 99 -7.12 -6.82 -10.53
C TYR A 99 -7.65 -7.69 -9.38
N SER A 100 -8.10 -7.12 -8.25
CA SER A 100 -8.65 -7.87 -7.13
C SER A 100 -10.18 -7.89 -7.12
N ASP A 101 -10.74 -9.04 -6.77
CA ASP A 101 -12.16 -9.18 -6.52
C ASP A 101 -12.48 -8.94 -5.03
N PHE A 102 -12.84 -7.71 -4.71
CA PHE A 102 -13.19 -7.31 -3.34
C PHE A 102 -14.41 -8.05 -2.78
N ASN A 103 -15.31 -8.58 -3.64
CA ASN A 103 -16.44 -9.38 -3.19
C ASN A 103 -15.99 -10.76 -2.76
N ALA A 104 -15.11 -11.41 -3.53
CA ALA A 104 -14.52 -12.70 -3.15
C ALA A 104 -13.80 -12.63 -1.80
N PHE A 105 -13.08 -11.52 -1.53
CA PHE A 105 -12.48 -11.30 -0.20
C PHE A 105 -13.52 -11.09 0.91
N GLY A 106 -14.68 -10.50 0.58
CA GLY A 106 -15.84 -10.41 1.48
C GLY A 106 -16.38 -11.79 1.83
N ASP A 107 -16.47 -12.68 0.85
CA ASP A 107 -16.94 -14.05 1.00
C ASP A 107 -15.93 -14.93 1.74
N ALA A 108 -14.64 -14.69 1.59
CA ALA A 108 -13.60 -15.35 2.43
C ALA A 108 -13.79 -15.07 3.94
N ARG A 109 -14.45 -13.94 4.31
CA ARG A 109 -14.92 -13.74 5.70
C ARG A 109 -16.06 -14.67 6.08
N ASN A 110 -16.84 -15.13 5.12
CA ASN A 110 -17.91 -16.08 5.32
C ASN A 110 -17.40 -17.54 5.40
N LEU A 111 -16.10 -17.78 5.16
CA LEU A 111 -15.47 -19.09 5.46
C LEU A 111 -15.60 -19.47 6.94
N SER A 112 -15.80 -18.51 7.84
CA SER A 112 -16.20 -18.80 9.22
C SER A 112 -17.58 -19.46 9.33
N LYS A 113 -18.40 -19.41 8.27
CA LYS A 113 -19.69 -20.11 8.18
C LYS A 113 -19.57 -21.49 7.56
N ILE A 114 -18.42 -21.87 7.01
CA ILE A 114 -18.13 -23.26 6.66
C ILE A 114 -17.88 -24.01 7.98
N ARG A 115 -18.96 -24.58 8.53
CA ARG A 115 -19.00 -25.30 9.80
C ARG A 115 -18.01 -26.47 9.90
N GLU A 116 -17.37 -26.86 8.82
CA GLU A 116 -16.37 -27.93 8.77
C GLU A 116 -14.97 -27.51 9.25
N PHE A 117 -14.70 -26.20 9.33
CA PHE A 117 -13.44 -25.69 9.86
C PHE A 117 -13.72 -24.93 11.17
N GLU A 118 -13.62 -25.60 12.30
CA GLU A 118 -13.51 -24.94 13.62
C GLU A 118 -12.19 -24.14 13.69
N LEU A 119 -12.13 -23.06 12.91
CA LEU A 119 -10.98 -22.16 12.95
C LEU A 119 -11.10 -21.27 14.18
N THR A 120 -10.16 -21.41 15.10
CA THR A 120 -9.98 -20.45 16.18
C THR A 120 -9.70 -19.06 15.59
N HIS A 121 -9.98 -17.99 16.34
CA HIS A 121 -9.72 -16.60 15.93
C HIS A 121 -8.29 -16.42 15.38
N TYR A 122 -7.29 -17.00 16.02
CA TYR A 122 -5.88 -16.97 15.59
C TYR A 122 -5.66 -17.63 14.21
N LYS A 123 -6.28 -18.78 13.96
CA LYS A 123 -6.18 -19.47 12.66
C LYS A 123 -6.84 -18.66 11.54
N MET A 124 -7.94 -17.97 11.85
CA MET A 124 -8.62 -17.09 10.89
C MET A 124 -7.75 -15.88 10.50
N GLU A 125 -7.09 -15.26 11.46
CA GLU A 125 -6.18 -14.14 11.17
C GLU A 125 -4.98 -14.60 10.35
N PHE A 126 -4.35 -15.69 10.71
CA PHE A 126 -3.27 -16.29 9.94
C PHE A 126 -3.70 -16.60 8.49
N PHE A 127 -4.87 -17.20 8.32
CA PHE A 127 -5.42 -17.54 7.00
C PHE A 127 -5.71 -16.30 6.16
N ARG A 128 -6.26 -15.24 6.75
CA ARG A 128 -6.45 -13.95 6.08
C ARG A 128 -5.12 -13.35 5.64
N GLY A 129 -4.12 -13.38 6.50
CA GLY A 129 -2.77 -12.92 6.17
C GLY A 129 -2.16 -13.68 5.00
N MET A 130 -2.34 -14.99 4.95
CA MET A 130 -1.89 -15.82 3.82
C MET A 130 -2.61 -15.45 2.51
N ILE A 131 -3.93 -15.28 2.55
CA ILE A 131 -4.71 -14.90 1.37
C ILE A 131 -4.25 -13.54 0.86
N ASN A 132 -4.09 -12.55 1.74
CA ASN A 132 -3.57 -11.25 1.35
C ASN A 132 -2.20 -11.36 0.71
N TYR A 133 -1.28 -12.10 1.33
CA TYR A 133 0.06 -12.28 0.78
C TYR A 133 0.06 -12.91 -0.61
N ILE A 134 -0.76 -13.94 -0.83
CA ILE A 134 -0.89 -14.59 -2.15
C ILE A 134 -1.46 -13.62 -3.17
N GLU A 135 -2.49 -12.87 -2.79
CA GLU A 135 -3.13 -11.89 -3.66
C GLU A 135 -2.18 -10.75 -4.03
N ASP A 136 -1.42 -10.22 -3.09
CA ASP A 136 -0.39 -9.22 -3.32
C ASP A 136 0.62 -9.71 -4.36
N ARG A 137 1.13 -10.95 -4.18
CA ARG A 137 2.07 -11.54 -5.16
C ARG A 137 1.44 -11.75 -6.54
N ARG A 138 0.17 -12.12 -6.59
CA ARG A 138 -0.58 -12.28 -7.84
C ARG A 138 -0.71 -10.95 -8.57
N VAL A 139 -1.16 -9.93 -7.88
CA VAL A 139 -1.38 -8.58 -8.43
C VAL A 139 -0.05 -7.97 -8.89
N ASP A 140 0.98 -8.02 -8.06
CA ASP A 140 2.31 -7.52 -8.42
C ASP A 140 2.88 -8.22 -9.65
N ASN A 141 2.69 -9.54 -9.78
CA ASN A 141 3.15 -10.29 -10.95
C ASN A 141 2.42 -9.87 -12.23
N ILE A 142 1.12 -9.55 -12.16
CA ILE A 142 0.37 -9.00 -13.30
C ILE A 142 0.99 -7.68 -13.76
N VAL A 143 1.26 -6.77 -12.81
CA VAL A 143 1.86 -5.46 -13.11
C VAL A 143 3.27 -5.63 -13.67
N PHE A 144 4.08 -6.51 -13.11
CA PHE A 144 5.45 -6.76 -13.59
C PHE A 144 5.50 -7.26 -15.03
N ARG A 145 4.50 -8.03 -15.44
CA ARG A 145 4.39 -8.54 -16.81
C ARG A 145 3.81 -7.49 -17.76
N GLY A 146 2.78 -6.79 -17.33
CA GLY A 146 2.07 -5.82 -18.17
C GLY A 146 2.77 -4.47 -18.27
N SER A 147 3.50 -4.07 -17.22
CA SER A 147 4.11 -2.73 -17.12
C SER A 147 5.51 -2.79 -16.51
N PRO A 148 6.49 -3.35 -17.23
CA PRO A 148 7.85 -3.58 -16.69
C PRO A 148 8.57 -2.30 -16.27
N GLY A 149 8.16 -1.14 -16.78
CA GLY A 149 8.69 0.17 -16.39
C GLY A 149 8.44 0.54 -14.92
N TYR A 150 7.47 -0.10 -14.26
CA TYR A 150 7.18 0.14 -12.84
C TYR A 150 8.04 -0.68 -11.88
N LYS A 151 8.81 -1.64 -12.36
CA LYS A 151 9.63 -2.53 -11.51
C LYS A 151 10.55 -1.78 -10.54
N GLY A 152 11.13 -0.66 -10.95
CA GLY A 152 12.00 0.15 -10.09
C GLY A 152 11.29 0.64 -8.82
N TYR A 153 10.06 1.10 -8.94
CA TYR A 153 9.24 1.54 -7.81
C TYR A 153 8.88 0.40 -6.86
N TYR A 154 8.51 -0.76 -7.41
CA TYR A 154 8.26 -1.96 -6.61
C TYR A 154 9.53 -2.47 -5.91
N HIS A 155 10.69 -2.41 -6.55
CA HIS A 155 11.97 -2.75 -5.91
C HIS A 155 12.24 -1.81 -4.72
N SER A 156 11.99 -0.50 -4.88
CA SER A 156 12.12 0.47 -3.79
C SER A 156 11.14 0.16 -2.65
N LEU A 157 9.90 -0.21 -2.96
CA LEU A 157 8.89 -0.65 -2.00
C LEU A 157 9.37 -1.89 -1.22
N TYR A 158 9.80 -2.93 -1.93
CA TYR A 158 10.26 -4.17 -1.30
C TYR A 158 11.51 -3.97 -0.46
N ASN A 159 12.46 -3.16 -0.93
CA ASN A 159 13.65 -2.83 -0.15
C ASN A 159 13.27 -2.13 1.16
N LYS A 160 12.30 -1.23 1.13
CA LYS A 160 11.84 -0.54 2.35
C LYS A 160 11.22 -1.51 3.36
N TYR A 161 10.36 -2.43 2.92
CA TYR A 161 9.52 -3.24 3.82
C TYR A 161 10.08 -4.63 4.14
N PHE A 162 10.86 -5.23 3.23
CA PHE A 162 11.36 -6.59 3.41
C PHE A 162 12.88 -6.67 3.57
N ASN A 163 13.63 -5.80 2.89
CA ASN A 163 15.09 -5.85 2.87
C ASN A 163 15.75 -4.75 3.72
N GLY A 164 14.98 -3.80 4.22
CA GLY A 164 15.47 -2.75 5.12
C GLY A 164 15.90 -3.37 6.46
N LYS A 165 17.21 -3.30 6.75
CA LYS A 165 17.77 -3.64 8.06
C LYS A 165 17.77 -2.41 8.94
#